data_402ca99e5f22351bcd3eca52fa6c732c
#
_entry.id   402ca99e5f22351bcd3eca52fa6c732c
#
_cell.length_a   1.000
_cell.length_b   1.000
_cell.length_c   1.000
_cell.angle_alpha   90.00
_cell.angle_beta   90.00
_cell.angle_gamma   90.00
#
_symmetry.space_group_name_H-M   'P 1'
#
loop_
_entity.id
_entity.type
_entity.pdbx_description
1 polymer ?
#
loop_
_entity_poly.entity_id
_entity_poly.type
_entity_poly.pdbx_seq_one_letter_code
_entity_poly.pdbx_strand_id
1 'polypeptide(L)'
;MVRDPYSRASSSTGRPLRHTTMNESFFWLYEIPSRNLAMLFIALFVGFYWAGTILVRPFLMPFVRTTRGANDIVGYVLSCFCVFYGLLLGLIAVTAYQNVSEASSNVTREAAALSALYEDVSRYPEPYGQNLRWLLRDYTRYVIKYAWPLQQRGIVPEEGTIRAEAFHDRLLDFQPGTPSEEILHAEALRQLNHFLECRRMRLFSVKSGLPASMWYVMLLGAILNMAICWLFDMKFVTQLVLGGILAAYLGTMMYLIVDMNQPFRGDVSISSEVFEVLYRRMSEE
;
A
#
# COMPACT_ATOMS: atom_id res chain seq x y z
N MET A 1 26.44 -30.09 -19.66
CA MET A 1 25.39 -30.62 -18.78
C MET A 1 25.23 -29.58 -17.64
N VAL A 2 24.37 -28.59 -17.85
CA VAL A 2 24.17 -27.46 -16.92
C VAL A 2 23.35 -27.99 -15.74
N ARG A 3 23.96 -28.05 -14.57
CA ARG A 3 23.24 -28.39 -13.32
C ARG A 3 22.27 -27.28 -12.98
N ASP A 4 21.02 -27.64 -12.81
CA ASP A 4 19.96 -26.76 -12.35
C ASP A 4 20.30 -26.20 -10.95
N PRO A 5 20.53 -24.88 -10.78
CA PRO A 5 20.94 -24.29 -9.50
C PRO A 5 19.86 -24.34 -8.40
N TYR A 6 18.62 -24.69 -8.74
CA TYR A 6 17.47 -24.64 -7.82
C TYR A 6 17.13 -25.98 -7.12
N SER A 7 17.94 -27.05 -7.30
CA SER A 7 17.59 -28.41 -6.84
C SER A 7 17.83 -28.71 -5.36
N ARG A 8 18.28 -27.77 -4.53
CA ARG A 8 18.61 -28.00 -3.10
C ARG A 8 17.60 -27.50 -2.06
N ALA A 9 16.49 -26.90 -2.45
CA ALA A 9 15.56 -26.30 -1.47
C ALA A 9 14.20 -27.01 -1.41
N SER A 10 14.16 -28.29 -1.07
CA SER A 10 12.89 -28.97 -0.78
C SER A 10 13.00 -29.90 0.42
N SER A 11 13.15 -29.34 1.63
CA SER A 11 12.77 -30.03 2.89
C SER A 11 12.86 -29.10 4.10
N SER A 12 11.91 -28.18 4.25
CA SER A 12 11.53 -27.71 5.60
C SER A 12 10.03 -27.38 5.57
N THR A 13 9.23 -28.33 6.04
CA THR A 13 7.82 -28.17 6.35
C THR A 13 7.65 -27.27 7.57
N GLY A 14 7.84 -25.96 7.39
CA GLY A 14 7.41 -24.93 8.31
C GLY A 14 5.95 -24.60 8.04
N ARG A 15 5.01 -24.98 8.92
CA ARG A 15 3.62 -24.51 8.88
C ARG A 15 3.61 -22.98 8.85
N PRO A 16 2.97 -22.32 7.89
CA PRO A 16 2.81 -20.88 7.92
C PRO A 16 1.96 -20.52 9.14
N LEU A 17 2.50 -19.71 10.04
CA LEU A 17 1.72 -19.06 11.08
C LEU A 17 0.66 -18.19 10.37
N ARG A 18 -0.59 -18.64 10.42
CA ARG A 18 -1.77 -17.92 9.97
C ARG A 18 -1.95 -16.69 10.86
N HIS A 19 -1.25 -15.63 10.59
CA HIS A 19 -1.70 -14.30 10.99
C HIS A 19 -2.84 -13.91 10.06
N THR A 20 -4.05 -14.29 10.45
CA THR A 20 -5.29 -13.76 9.87
C THR A 20 -5.36 -12.28 10.23
N THR A 21 -4.72 -11.44 9.44
CA THR A 21 -4.92 -10.01 9.53
C THR A 21 -6.31 -9.72 8.97
N MET A 22 -7.09 -8.87 9.64
CA MET A 22 -8.43 -8.39 9.24
C MET A 22 -8.47 -7.85 7.79
N ASN A 23 -7.32 -7.76 7.15
CA ASN A 23 -7.12 -7.21 5.81
C ASN A 23 -7.55 -8.14 4.66
N GLU A 24 -7.59 -9.47 4.86
CA GLU A 24 -7.93 -10.39 3.74
C GLU A 24 -9.39 -10.30 3.32
N SER A 25 -10.30 -9.91 4.24
CA SER A 25 -11.75 -9.86 3.99
C SER A 25 -12.18 -8.70 3.08
N PHE A 26 -11.33 -7.69 2.87
CA PHE A 26 -11.67 -6.49 2.10
C PHE A 26 -10.90 -6.37 0.77
N PHE A 27 -10.18 -7.40 0.35
CA PHE A 27 -9.38 -7.34 -0.89
C PHE A 27 -10.21 -7.17 -2.16
N TRP A 28 -11.45 -7.63 -2.18
CA TRP A 28 -12.39 -7.42 -3.29
C TRP A 28 -12.69 -5.94 -3.58
N LEU A 29 -12.55 -5.04 -2.57
CA LEU A 29 -12.75 -3.60 -2.75
C LEU A 29 -11.76 -2.99 -3.75
N TYR A 30 -10.53 -3.51 -3.81
CA TYR A 30 -9.47 -3.02 -4.69
C TYR A 30 -9.54 -3.58 -6.12
N GLU A 31 -10.44 -4.54 -6.39
CA GLU A 31 -10.72 -5.04 -7.75
C GLU A 31 -11.74 -4.14 -8.47
N ILE A 32 -12.42 -3.25 -7.74
CA ILE A 32 -13.41 -2.32 -8.27
C ILE A 32 -12.68 -1.09 -8.84
N PRO A 33 -12.97 -0.63 -10.07
CA PRO A 33 -12.41 0.62 -10.60
C PRO A 33 -12.63 1.78 -9.62
N SER A 34 -11.61 2.62 -9.40
CA SER A 34 -11.60 3.69 -8.39
C SER A 34 -12.83 4.60 -8.47
N ARG A 35 -13.33 4.90 -9.68
CA ARG A 35 -14.57 5.67 -9.87
C ARG A 35 -15.80 4.99 -9.28
N ASN A 36 -15.94 3.68 -9.49
CA ASN A 36 -17.07 2.91 -8.98
C ASN A 36 -16.97 2.74 -7.46
N LEU A 37 -15.77 2.57 -6.94
CA LEU A 37 -15.49 2.50 -5.51
C LEU A 37 -15.85 3.83 -4.82
N ALA A 38 -15.47 4.97 -5.41
CA ALA A 38 -15.85 6.29 -4.92
C ALA A 38 -17.37 6.46 -4.84
N MET A 39 -18.08 6.10 -5.93
CA MET A 39 -19.56 6.16 -5.95
C MET A 39 -20.19 5.22 -4.92
N LEU A 40 -19.61 4.05 -4.71
CA LEU A 40 -20.08 3.11 -3.68
C LEU A 40 -19.96 3.70 -2.28
N PHE A 41 -18.82 4.31 -1.93
CA PHE A 41 -18.63 4.97 -0.64
C PHE A 41 -19.58 6.13 -0.44
N ILE A 42 -19.75 6.99 -1.45
CA ILE A 42 -20.69 8.11 -1.41
C ILE A 42 -22.12 7.58 -1.19
N ALA A 43 -22.55 6.59 -1.97
CA ALA A 43 -23.88 6.00 -1.87
C ALA A 43 -24.12 5.34 -0.51
N LEU A 44 -23.11 4.65 0.03
CA LEU A 44 -23.16 4.01 1.34
C LEU A 44 -23.36 5.05 2.46
N PHE A 45 -22.57 6.12 2.47
CA PHE A 45 -22.65 7.15 3.49
C PHE A 45 -23.95 7.97 3.40
N VAL A 46 -24.35 8.35 2.19
CA VAL A 46 -25.63 9.06 1.95
C VAL A 46 -26.80 8.18 2.34
N GLY A 47 -26.79 6.91 1.92
CA GLY A 47 -27.83 5.93 2.25
C GLY A 47 -27.93 5.69 3.77
N PHE A 48 -26.79 5.57 4.46
CA PHE A 48 -26.74 5.45 5.92
C PHE A 48 -27.32 6.70 6.61
N TYR A 49 -26.94 7.89 6.14
CA TYR A 49 -27.46 9.14 6.67
C TYR A 49 -28.99 9.26 6.48
N TRP A 50 -29.49 8.95 5.29
CA TRP A 50 -30.92 8.99 4.98
C TRP A 50 -31.71 7.96 5.79
N ALA A 51 -31.17 6.73 5.89
CA ALA A 51 -31.78 5.68 6.72
C ALA A 51 -31.88 6.13 8.18
N GLY A 52 -30.82 6.69 8.74
CA GLY A 52 -30.84 7.25 10.10
C GLY A 52 -31.81 8.43 10.26
N THR A 53 -31.90 9.30 9.24
CA THR A 53 -32.88 10.39 9.24
C THR A 53 -34.33 9.86 9.28
N ILE A 54 -34.60 8.75 8.62
CA ILE A 54 -35.95 8.16 8.59
C ILE A 54 -36.22 7.35 9.86
N LEU A 55 -35.25 6.55 10.33
CA LEU A 55 -35.43 5.58 11.42
C LEU A 55 -35.13 6.15 12.80
N VAL A 56 -34.05 6.93 12.95
CA VAL A 56 -33.53 7.35 14.27
C VAL A 56 -34.07 8.73 14.65
N ARG A 57 -34.14 9.66 13.70
CA ARG A 57 -34.58 11.03 13.96
C ARG A 57 -35.96 11.13 14.65
N PRO A 58 -37.01 10.37 14.27
CA PRO A 58 -38.31 10.47 14.93
C PRO A 58 -38.24 10.23 16.44
N PHE A 59 -37.32 9.38 16.92
CA PHE A 59 -37.12 9.09 18.33
C PHE A 59 -36.32 10.17 19.04
N LEU A 60 -35.44 10.91 18.34
CA LEU A 60 -34.64 11.99 18.93
C LEU A 60 -35.37 13.32 18.98
N MET A 61 -36.27 13.61 18.04
CA MET A 61 -36.97 14.89 17.89
C MET A 61 -37.82 15.30 19.12
N PRO A 62 -38.59 14.43 19.82
CA PRO A 62 -39.32 14.81 21.00
C PRO A 62 -38.42 15.38 22.09
N PHE A 63 -37.20 14.84 22.23
CA PHE A 63 -36.22 15.28 23.21
C PHE A 63 -35.60 16.65 22.86
N VAL A 64 -35.27 16.85 21.56
CA VAL A 64 -34.65 18.10 21.09
C VAL A 64 -35.62 19.27 21.14
N ARG A 65 -36.90 19.09 20.77
CA ARG A 65 -37.92 20.14 20.71
C ARG A 65 -38.29 20.72 22.07
N THR A 66 -38.02 20.03 23.16
CA THR A 66 -38.27 20.53 24.50
C THR A 66 -37.27 21.58 24.94
N THR A 67 -36.11 21.69 24.26
CA THR A 67 -35.03 22.59 24.63
C THR A 67 -35.06 23.88 23.79
N ARG A 68 -35.26 25.05 24.42
CA ARG A 68 -35.16 26.34 23.70
C ARG A 68 -33.74 26.56 23.18
N GLY A 69 -33.60 26.94 21.91
CA GLY A 69 -32.28 27.17 21.28
C GLY A 69 -31.49 25.89 20.98
N ALA A 70 -32.13 24.72 20.95
CA ALA A 70 -31.47 23.45 20.69
C ALA A 70 -30.66 23.46 19.38
N ASN A 71 -31.18 24.05 18.30
CA ASN A 71 -30.48 24.15 17.03
C ASN A 71 -29.15 24.92 17.13
N ASP A 72 -29.10 25.99 17.93
CA ASP A 72 -27.88 26.78 18.12
C ASP A 72 -26.81 25.95 18.86
N ILE A 73 -27.23 25.24 19.92
CA ILE A 73 -26.36 24.38 20.73
C ILE A 73 -25.82 23.24 19.82
N VAL A 74 -26.71 22.56 19.09
CA VAL A 74 -26.32 21.47 18.16
C VAL A 74 -25.38 22.00 17.07
N GLY A 75 -25.65 23.22 16.55
CA GLY A 75 -24.80 23.90 15.58
C GLY A 75 -23.39 24.17 16.10
N TYR A 76 -23.25 24.69 17.32
CA TYR A 76 -21.93 24.91 17.93
C TYR A 76 -21.18 23.62 18.19
N VAL A 77 -21.85 22.59 18.72
CA VAL A 77 -21.24 21.25 18.93
C VAL A 77 -20.81 20.65 17.63
N LEU A 78 -21.66 20.67 16.60
CA LEU A 78 -21.32 20.15 15.27
C LEU A 78 -20.12 20.89 14.67
N SER A 79 -20.12 22.23 14.74
CA SER A 79 -19.02 23.04 14.20
C SER A 79 -17.68 22.69 14.87
N CYS A 80 -17.66 22.61 16.20
CA CYS A 80 -16.49 22.23 16.96
C CYS A 80 -16.02 20.81 16.59
N PHE A 81 -16.97 19.85 16.52
CA PHE A 81 -16.68 18.47 16.17
C PHE A 81 -16.15 18.35 14.73
N CYS A 82 -16.74 19.05 13.77
CA CYS A 82 -16.30 19.06 12.37
C CYS A 82 -14.86 19.58 12.21
N VAL A 83 -14.44 20.59 13.00
CA VAL A 83 -13.06 21.10 12.95
C VAL A 83 -12.08 20.04 13.43
N PHE A 84 -12.30 19.41 14.57
CA PHE A 84 -11.42 18.36 15.08
C PHE A 84 -11.42 17.12 14.18
N TYR A 85 -12.59 16.72 13.70
CA TYR A 85 -12.71 15.55 12.83
C TYR A 85 -12.10 15.81 11.46
N GLY A 86 -12.26 17.00 10.89
CA GLY A 86 -11.61 17.39 9.64
C GLY A 86 -10.08 17.42 9.75
N LEU A 87 -9.54 17.94 10.88
CA LEU A 87 -8.11 17.89 11.16
C LEU A 87 -7.60 16.43 11.26
N LEU A 88 -8.34 15.59 11.98
CA LEU A 88 -8.01 14.16 12.10
C LEU A 88 -7.97 13.46 10.74
N LEU A 89 -9.02 13.62 9.92
CA LEU A 89 -9.07 13.03 8.58
C LEU A 89 -7.94 13.55 7.69
N GLY A 90 -7.63 14.85 7.78
CA GLY A 90 -6.51 15.46 7.04
C GLY A 90 -5.17 14.84 7.41
N LEU A 91 -4.89 14.65 8.69
CA LEU A 91 -3.65 14.00 9.16
C LEU A 91 -3.57 12.54 8.70
N ILE A 92 -4.67 11.80 8.75
CA ILE A 92 -4.71 10.40 8.29
C ILE A 92 -4.52 10.32 6.77
N ALA A 93 -5.14 11.22 6.00
CA ALA A 93 -4.95 11.28 4.55
C ALA A 93 -3.49 11.60 4.18
N VAL A 94 -2.84 12.52 4.89
CA VAL A 94 -1.40 12.81 4.71
C VAL A 94 -0.55 11.57 5.03
N THR A 95 -0.85 10.86 6.12
CA THR A 95 -0.13 9.63 6.47
C THR A 95 -0.31 8.54 5.40
N ALA A 96 -1.51 8.35 4.87
CA ALA A 96 -1.78 7.42 3.79
C ALA A 96 -1.00 7.78 2.52
N TYR A 97 -0.97 9.07 2.15
CA TYR A 97 -0.18 9.56 1.02
C TYR A 97 1.34 9.35 1.24
N GLN A 98 1.84 9.60 2.45
CA GLN A 98 3.25 9.37 2.78
C GLN A 98 3.63 7.90 2.63
N ASN A 99 2.77 6.97 3.05
CA ASN A 99 3.00 5.53 2.85
C ASN A 99 3.13 5.15 1.36
N VAL A 100 2.28 5.72 0.49
CA VAL A 100 2.38 5.51 -0.97
C VAL A 100 3.67 6.09 -1.52
N SER A 101 4.01 7.32 -1.12
CA SER A 101 5.23 8.00 -1.56
C SER A 101 6.50 7.26 -1.13
N GLU A 102 6.54 6.76 0.11
CA GLU A 102 7.64 5.96 0.63
C GLU A 102 7.77 4.62 -0.12
N ALA A 103 6.65 3.92 -0.35
CA ALA A 103 6.65 2.68 -1.12
C ALA A 103 7.17 2.90 -2.55
N SER A 104 6.76 3.99 -3.22
CA SER A 104 7.27 4.37 -4.54
C SER A 104 8.77 4.66 -4.53
N SER A 105 9.26 5.37 -3.51
CA SER A 105 10.68 5.61 -3.30
C SER A 105 11.45 4.31 -3.09
N ASN A 106 10.93 3.37 -2.31
CA ASN A 106 11.56 2.07 -2.07
C ASN A 106 11.69 1.23 -3.34
N VAL A 107 10.66 1.26 -4.21
CA VAL A 107 10.70 0.61 -5.54
C VAL A 107 11.81 1.19 -6.40
N THR A 108 11.90 2.52 -6.46
CA THR A 108 12.92 3.22 -7.26
C THR A 108 14.33 2.97 -6.73
N ARG A 109 14.50 2.97 -5.40
CA ARG A 109 15.79 2.68 -4.75
C ARG A 109 16.27 1.26 -5.03
N GLU A 110 15.38 0.26 -4.97
CA GLU A 110 15.75 -1.11 -5.29
C GLU A 110 16.18 -1.25 -6.75
N ALA A 111 15.44 -0.67 -7.70
CA ALA A 111 15.82 -0.69 -9.10
C ALA A 111 17.17 0.01 -9.36
N ALA A 112 17.43 1.14 -8.70
CA ALA A 112 18.71 1.84 -8.80
C ALA A 112 19.88 1.03 -8.21
N ALA A 113 19.70 0.43 -7.03
CA ALA A 113 20.70 -0.44 -6.41
C ALA A 113 20.99 -1.68 -7.27
N LEU A 114 19.94 -2.26 -7.87
CA LEU A 114 20.07 -3.40 -8.80
C LEU A 114 20.81 -3.01 -10.08
N SER A 115 20.57 -1.79 -10.62
CA SER A 115 21.31 -1.26 -11.77
C SER A 115 22.81 -1.08 -11.45
N ALA A 116 23.13 -0.48 -10.32
CA ALA A 116 24.52 -0.30 -9.89
C ALA A 116 25.23 -1.65 -9.71
N LEU A 117 24.57 -2.62 -9.05
CA LEU A 117 25.11 -3.98 -8.91
C LEU A 117 25.32 -4.66 -10.26
N TYR A 118 24.43 -4.48 -11.21
CA TYR A 118 24.59 -5.04 -12.58
C TYR A 118 25.79 -4.42 -13.31
N GLU A 119 26.02 -3.13 -13.17
CA GLU A 119 27.18 -2.44 -13.75
C GLU A 119 28.50 -2.95 -13.13
N ASP A 120 28.54 -3.19 -11.82
CA ASP A 120 29.72 -3.71 -11.13
C ASP A 120 30.04 -5.14 -11.56
N VAL A 121 29.03 -6.03 -11.61
CA VAL A 121 29.27 -7.42 -12.02
C VAL A 121 29.58 -7.55 -13.51
N SER A 122 29.26 -6.56 -14.33
CA SER A 122 29.61 -6.54 -15.75
C SER A 122 31.12 -6.40 -15.99
N ARG A 123 31.88 -5.97 -14.97
CA ARG A 123 33.34 -5.84 -15.02
C ARG A 123 34.09 -7.10 -14.58
N TYR A 124 33.38 -8.14 -14.15
CA TYR A 124 34.01 -9.40 -13.76
C TYR A 124 34.53 -10.17 -14.97
N PRO A 125 35.63 -10.96 -14.81
CA PRO A 125 36.17 -11.76 -15.88
C PRO A 125 35.17 -12.82 -16.40
N GLU A 126 35.19 -13.07 -17.72
CA GLU A 126 34.36 -14.10 -18.31
C GLU A 126 34.94 -15.50 -18.04
N PRO A 127 34.14 -16.56 -17.87
CA PRO A 127 32.66 -16.59 -18.00
C PRO A 127 31.90 -16.22 -16.73
N TYR A 128 32.57 -15.75 -15.69
CA TYR A 128 31.98 -15.51 -14.38
C TYR A 128 31.01 -14.31 -14.40
N GLY A 129 31.42 -13.21 -15.03
CA GLY A 129 30.61 -12.02 -15.20
C GLY A 129 29.29 -12.30 -15.95
N GLN A 130 29.34 -13.11 -16.99
CA GLN A 130 28.18 -13.53 -17.78
C GLN A 130 27.15 -14.27 -16.89
N ASN A 131 27.61 -15.14 -16.02
CA ASN A 131 26.74 -15.90 -15.12
C ASN A 131 26.05 -14.98 -14.09
N LEU A 132 26.81 -14.04 -13.50
CA LEU A 132 26.26 -13.06 -12.54
C LEU A 132 25.22 -12.14 -13.21
N ARG A 133 25.50 -11.63 -14.42
CA ARG A 133 24.55 -10.82 -15.19
C ARG A 133 23.27 -11.61 -15.50
N TRP A 134 23.41 -12.89 -15.87
CA TRP A 134 22.24 -13.74 -16.14
C TRP A 134 21.35 -13.90 -14.90
N LEU A 135 21.93 -14.13 -13.70
CA LEU A 135 21.18 -14.26 -12.47
C LEU A 135 20.40 -12.97 -12.10
N LEU A 136 21.01 -11.80 -12.30
CA LEU A 136 20.32 -10.52 -12.06
C LEU A 136 19.21 -10.26 -13.09
N ARG A 137 19.41 -10.61 -14.35
CA ARG A 137 18.36 -10.56 -15.40
C ARG A 137 17.19 -11.49 -15.06
N ASP A 138 17.48 -12.72 -14.62
CA ASP A 138 16.45 -13.69 -14.23
C ASP A 138 15.66 -13.18 -13.03
N TYR A 139 16.35 -12.64 -12.02
CA TYR A 139 15.68 -11.99 -10.88
C TYR A 139 14.77 -10.85 -11.32
N THR A 140 15.26 -9.92 -12.14
CA THR A 140 14.51 -8.77 -12.62
C THR A 140 13.28 -9.20 -13.43
N ARG A 141 13.44 -10.15 -14.33
CA ARG A 141 12.34 -10.74 -15.12
C ARG A 141 11.30 -11.40 -14.23
N TYR A 142 11.75 -12.13 -13.19
CA TYR A 142 10.86 -12.76 -12.23
C TYR A 142 10.07 -11.71 -11.45
N VAL A 143 10.70 -10.63 -10.99
CA VAL A 143 10.02 -9.52 -10.27
C VAL A 143 8.90 -8.96 -11.15
N ILE A 144 9.16 -8.64 -12.41
CA ILE A 144 8.18 -8.04 -13.33
C ILE A 144 7.01 -9.01 -13.61
N LYS A 145 7.32 -10.26 -14.01
CA LYS A 145 6.31 -11.16 -14.56
C LYS A 145 5.50 -11.93 -13.52
N TYR A 146 6.12 -12.25 -12.38
CA TYR A 146 5.53 -13.16 -11.40
C TYR A 146 5.32 -12.49 -10.02
N ALA A 147 6.37 -11.84 -9.49
CA ALA A 147 6.29 -11.29 -8.15
C ALA A 147 5.36 -10.06 -8.11
N TRP A 148 5.40 -9.18 -9.10
CA TRP A 148 4.61 -7.95 -9.13
C TRP A 148 3.10 -8.20 -9.09
N PRO A 149 2.50 -9.06 -9.96
CA PRO A 149 1.08 -9.39 -9.89
C PRO A 149 0.65 -10.00 -8.55
N LEU A 150 1.54 -10.77 -7.89
CA LEU A 150 1.27 -11.33 -6.57
C LEU A 150 1.34 -10.25 -5.48
N GLN A 151 2.31 -9.33 -5.57
CA GLN A 151 2.45 -8.21 -4.65
C GLN A 151 1.28 -7.23 -4.74
N GLN A 152 0.73 -7.02 -5.93
CA GLN A 152 -0.54 -6.32 -6.12
C GLN A 152 -1.70 -6.99 -5.37
N ARG A 153 -1.63 -8.27 -5.09
CA ARG A 153 -2.59 -9.01 -4.24
C ARG A 153 -2.16 -9.08 -2.77
N GLY A 154 -1.02 -8.43 -2.39
CA GLY A 154 -0.45 -8.45 -1.03
C GLY A 154 0.29 -9.72 -0.67
N ILE A 155 0.58 -10.57 -1.66
CA ILE A 155 1.32 -11.82 -1.50
C ILE A 155 2.78 -11.55 -1.85
N VAL A 156 3.69 -11.89 -0.93
CA VAL A 156 5.13 -11.82 -1.16
C VAL A 156 5.62 -13.26 -1.42
N PRO A 157 5.95 -13.62 -2.68
CA PRO A 157 6.40 -14.97 -3.01
C PRO A 157 7.85 -15.19 -2.54
N GLU A 158 8.16 -16.42 -2.09
CA GLU A 158 9.49 -16.80 -1.60
C GLU A 158 10.54 -16.96 -2.72
N GLU A 159 10.12 -17.30 -3.94
CA GLU A 159 11.01 -17.57 -5.08
C GLU A 159 11.91 -16.37 -5.43
N GLY A 160 11.47 -15.14 -5.14
CA GLY A 160 12.32 -13.96 -5.28
C GLY A 160 13.48 -13.94 -4.28
N THR A 161 13.29 -14.52 -3.10
CA THR A 161 14.37 -14.67 -2.11
C THR A 161 15.37 -15.71 -2.55
N ILE A 162 14.90 -16.87 -3.03
CA ILE A 162 15.74 -17.94 -3.56
C ILE A 162 16.64 -17.43 -4.70
N ARG A 163 16.10 -16.59 -5.60
CA ARG A 163 16.90 -16.00 -6.69
C ARG A 163 17.95 -15.01 -6.21
N ALA A 164 17.61 -14.19 -5.21
CA ALA A 164 18.56 -13.26 -4.61
C ALA A 164 19.68 -14.01 -3.84
N GLU A 165 19.32 -15.08 -3.15
CA GLU A 165 20.29 -15.97 -2.47
C GLU A 165 21.20 -16.70 -3.49
N ALA A 166 20.65 -17.24 -4.56
CA ALA A 166 21.44 -17.88 -5.61
C ALA A 166 22.47 -16.92 -6.26
N PHE A 167 22.10 -15.63 -6.42
CA PHE A 167 23.04 -14.60 -6.85
C PHE A 167 24.10 -14.31 -5.77
N HIS A 168 23.68 -14.18 -4.52
CA HIS A 168 24.56 -13.93 -3.37
C HIS A 168 25.62 -15.04 -3.23
N ASP A 169 25.18 -16.29 -3.21
CA ASP A 169 26.08 -17.46 -3.11
C ASP A 169 27.07 -17.49 -4.28
N ARG A 170 26.56 -17.22 -5.48
CA ARG A 170 27.42 -17.18 -6.68
C ARG A 170 28.44 -16.05 -6.61
N LEU A 171 28.07 -14.86 -6.09
CA LEU A 171 29.02 -13.76 -5.92
C LEU A 171 30.10 -14.11 -4.90
N LEU A 172 29.76 -14.76 -3.78
CA LEU A 172 30.71 -15.19 -2.73
C LEU A 172 31.69 -16.27 -3.19
N ASP A 173 31.31 -17.10 -4.17
CA ASP A 173 32.20 -18.12 -4.72
C ASP A 173 33.40 -17.54 -5.53
N PHE A 174 33.37 -16.23 -5.84
CA PHE A 174 34.43 -15.59 -6.60
C PHE A 174 35.70 -15.43 -5.75
N GLN A 175 36.84 -15.83 -6.30
CA GLN A 175 38.14 -15.64 -5.67
C GLN A 175 38.95 -14.63 -6.52
N PRO A 176 39.14 -13.41 -6.04
CA PRO A 176 39.95 -12.40 -6.74
C PRO A 176 41.40 -12.86 -6.87
N GLY A 177 41.96 -12.73 -8.06
CA GLY A 177 43.35 -13.07 -8.36
C GLY A 177 44.29 -11.85 -8.41
N THR A 178 43.71 -10.63 -8.44
CA THR A 178 44.47 -9.38 -8.56
C THR A 178 43.95 -8.34 -7.55
N PRO A 179 44.77 -7.38 -7.10
CA PRO A 179 44.31 -6.29 -6.23
C PRO A 179 43.16 -5.45 -6.80
N SER A 180 43.08 -5.31 -8.13
CA SER A 180 41.97 -4.65 -8.80
C SER A 180 40.65 -5.41 -8.67
N GLU A 181 40.72 -6.75 -8.79
CA GLU A 181 39.57 -7.62 -8.58
C GLU A 181 39.11 -7.66 -7.13
N GLU A 182 40.05 -7.56 -6.18
CA GLU A 182 39.70 -7.46 -4.76
C GLU A 182 38.87 -6.20 -4.46
N ILE A 183 39.28 -5.05 -5.02
CA ILE A 183 38.54 -3.78 -4.87
C ILE A 183 37.16 -3.87 -5.54
N LEU A 184 37.11 -4.39 -6.76
CA LEU A 184 35.85 -4.58 -7.50
C LEU A 184 34.89 -5.52 -6.73
N HIS A 185 35.45 -6.63 -6.21
CA HIS A 185 34.66 -7.61 -5.46
C HIS A 185 34.12 -7.05 -4.15
N ALA A 186 34.94 -6.28 -3.41
CA ALA A 186 34.50 -5.60 -2.18
C ALA A 186 33.37 -4.61 -2.47
N GLU A 187 33.46 -3.85 -3.58
CA GLU A 187 32.39 -2.93 -4.00
C GLU A 187 31.12 -3.67 -4.41
N ALA A 188 31.24 -4.75 -5.21
CA ALA A 188 30.07 -5.54 -5.60
C ALA A 188 29.36 -6.17 -4.40
N LEU A 189 30.09 -6.63 -3.39
CA LEU A 189 29.50 -7.12 -2.11
C LEU A 189 28.79 -6.01 -1.36
N ARG A 190 29.33 -4.79 -1.35
CA ARG A 190 28.70 -3.63 -0.74
C ARG A 190 27.39 -3.28 -1.46
N GLN A 191 27.41 -3.26 -2.80
CA GLN A 191 26.21 -3.00 -3.61
C GLN A 191 25.17 -4.11 -3.46
N LEU A 192 25.57 -5.36 -3.34
CA LEU A 192 24.66 -6.47 -3.05
C LEU A 192 23.94 -6.26 -1.71
N ASN A 193 24.67 -5.92 -0.64
CA ASN A 193 24.05 -5.64 0.66
C ASN A 193 23.05 -4.48 0.57
N HIS A 194 23.40 -3.41 -0.15
CA HIS A 194 22.51 -2.28 -0.38
C HIS A 194 21.26 -2.68 -1.17
N PHE A 195 21.41 -3.46 -2.24
CA PHE A 195 20.29 -4.00 -3.00
C PHE A 195 19.37 -4.86 -2.11
N LEU A 196 19.93 -5.77 -1.30
CA LEU A 196 19.14 -6.62 -0.40
C LEU A 196 18.38 -5.81 0.66
N GLU A 197 18.95 -4.70 1.14
CA GLU A 197 18.29 -3.75 2.04
C GLU A 197 17.11 -3.07 1.33
N CYS A 198 17.34 -2.48 0.17
CA CYS A 198 16.30 -1.81 -0.62
C CYS A 198 15.16 -2.79 -0.98
N ARG A 199 15.50 -4.02 -1.36
CA ARG A 199 14.54 -5.09 -1.61
C ARG A 199 13.67 -5.39 -0.36
N ARG A 200 14.27 -5.51 0.81
CA ARG A 200 13.52 -5.72 2.07
C ARG A 200 12.54 -4.57 2.34
N MET A 201 12.98 -3.32 2.14
CA MET A 201 12.12 -2.15 2.33
C MET A 201 10.93 -2.15 1.37
N ARG A 202 11.14 -2.48 0.08
CA ARG A 202 10.02 -2.63 -0.87
C ARG A 202 9.07 -3.74 -0.45
N LEU A 203 9.57 -4.92 -0.09
CA LEU A 203 8.72 -6.05 0.33
C LEU A 203 7.94 -5.75 1.62
N PHE A 204 8.52 -4.97 2.54
CA PHE A 204 7.81 -4.47 3.71
C PHE A 204 6.67 -3.54 3.32
N SER A 205 6.89 -2.65 2.34
CA SER A 205 5.87 -1.72 1.84
C SER A 205 4.66 -2.43 1.20
N VAL A 206 4.80 -3.66 0.69
CA VAL A 206 3.66 -4.45 0.15
C VAL A 206 2.61 -4.76 1.22
N LYS A 207 3.01 -4.90 2.47
CA LYS A 207 2.13 -5.19 3.62
C LYS A 207 1.84 -3.97 4.48
N SER A 208 2.43 -2.81 4.15
CA SER A 208 2.18 -1.58 4.90
C SER A 208 0.77 -1.05 4.64
N GLY A 209 0.17 -0.50 5.69
CA GLY A 209 -1.15 0.10 5.64
C GLY A 209 -1.46 0.80 6.97
N LEU A 210 -2.57 1.51 7.03
CA LEU A 210 -3.01 2.19 8.23
C LEU A 210 -3.34 1.18 9.34
N PRO A 211 -2.92 1.44 10.59
CA PRO A 211 -3.29 0.62 11.74
C PRO A 211 -4.80 0.52 11.93
N ALA A 212 -5.29 -0.63 12.42
CA ALA A 212 -6.72 -0.85 12.64
C ALA A 212 -7.36 0.21 13.57
N SER A 213 -6.60 0.73 14.54
CA SER A 213 -7.06 1.80 15.44
C SER A 213 -7.47 3.07 14.69
N MET A 214 -6.78 3.45 13.62
CA MET A 214 -7.13 4.62 12.82
C MET A 214 -8.46 4.43 12.09
N TRP A 215 -8.74 3.23 11.59
CA TRP A 215 -10.02 2.88 10.97
C TRP A 215 -11.19 3.02 11.96
N TYR A 216 -11.03 2.52 13.20
CA TYR A 216 -12.06 2.67 14.21
C TYR A 216 -12.36 4.12 14.53
N VAL A 217 -11.32 4.95 14.71
CA VAL A 217 -11.50 6.38 15.04
C VAL A 217 -12.17 7.13 13.88
N MET A 218 -11.78 6.85 12.62
CA MET A 218 -12.40 7.46 11.44
C MET A 218 -13.88 7.10 11.34
N LEU A 219 -14.22 5.80 11.44
CA LEU A 219 -15.61 5.35 11.35
C LEU A 219 -16.47 5.88 12.49
N LEU A 220 -15.96 5.82 13.73
CA LEU A 220 -16.66 6.37 14.89
C LEU A 220 -16.92 7.87 14.71
N GLY A 221 -15.91 8.63 14.29
CA GLY A 221 -16.06 10.06 14.04
C GLY A 221 -17.07 10.38 12.94
N ALA A 222 -17.10 9.59 11.86
CA ALA A 222 -18.10 9.74 10.79
C ALA A 222 -19.52 9.49 11.31
N ILE A 223 -19.71 8.39 12.08
CA ILE A 223 -21.01 8.05 12.68
C ILE A 223 -21.48 9.15 13.64
N LEU A 224 -20.60 9.61 14.52
CA LEU A 224 -20.93 10.69 15.48
C LEU A 224 -21.28 12.00 14.76
N ASN A 225 -20.55 12.35 13.69
CA ASN A 225 -20.84 13.54 12.88
C ASN A 225 -22.25 13.46 12.27
N MET A 226 -22.59 12.32 11.67
CA MET A 226 -23.92 12.10 11.11
C MET A 226 -25.01 12.07 12.19
N ALA A 227 -24.73 11.48 13.36
CA ALA A 227 -25.67 11.41 14.47
C ALA A 227 -26.00 12.81 15.04
N ILE A 228 -25.00 13.69 15.18
CA ILE A 228 -25.21 15.08 15.59
C ILE A 228 -26.09 15.81 14.57
N CYS A 229 -25.92 15.57 13.27
CA CYS A 229 -26.77 16.16 12.25
C CYS A 229 -28.24 15.75 12.36
N TRP A 230 -28.56 14.55 12.88
CA TRP A 230 -29.96 14.14 13.09
C TRP A 230 -30.67 14.92 14.21
N LEU A 231 -29.92 15.57 15.09
CA LEU A 231 -30.47 16.41 16.20
C LEU A 231 -30.99 17.78 15.74
N PHE A 232 -30.72 18.19 14.48
CA PHE A 232 -31.25 19.46 13.98
C PHE A 232 -32.77 19.41 13.77
N ASP A 233 -33.50 20.37 14.34
CA ASP A 233 -34.92 20.56 14.03
C ASP A 233 -35.09 21.50 12.84
N MET A 234 -35.18 20.89 11.65
CA MET A 234 -35.40 21.56 10.36
C MET A 234 -36.37 20.77 9.49
N LYS A 235 -36.83 21.37 8.39
CA LYS A 235 -37.73 20.72 7.44
C LYS A 235 -37.05 19.43 6.90
N PHE A 236 -37.84 18.36 6.77
CA PHE A 236 -37.34 17.02 6.39
C PHE A 236 -36.52 17.05 5.09
N VAL A 237 -37.01 17.75 4.04
CA VAL A 237 -36.30 17.87 2.76
C VAL A 237 -34.97 18.60 2.92
N THR A 238 -34.95 19.71 3.68
CA THR A 238 -33.71 20.47 3.95
C THR A 238 -32.68 19.59 4.65
N GLN A 239 -33.11 18.77 5.59
CA GLN A 239 -32.26 17.85 6.32
C GLN A 239 -31.66 16.76 5.41
N LEU A 240 -32.49 16.17 4.54
CA LEU A 240 -32.01 15.17 3.57
C LEU A 240 -30.95 15.76 2.63
N VAL A 241 -31.16 16.99 2.17
CA VAL A 241 -30.23 17.65 1.22
C VAL A 241 -28.92 18.01 1.93
N LEU A 242 -28.99 18.80 3.02
CA LEU A 242 -27.78 19.29 3.70
C LEU A 242 -26.96 18.15 4.32
N GLY A 243 -27.64 17.23 5.01
CA GLY A 243 -26.96 16.08 5.59
C GLY A 243 -26.50 15.07 4.52
N GLY A 244 -27.22 14.97 3.40
CA GLY A 244 -26.78 14.19 2.24
C GLY A 244 -25.48 14.74 1.64
N ILE A 245 -25.33 16.05 1.52
CA ILE A 245 -24.09 16.70 1.06
C ILE A 245 -22.93 16.42 2.03
N LEU A 246 -23.18 16.55 3.35
CA LEU A 246 -22.17 16.23 4.35
C LEU A 246 -21.77 14.77 4.32
N ALA A 247 -22.73 13.85 4.23
CA ALA A 247 -22.48 12.42 4.13
C ALA A 247 -21.72 12.05 2.84
N ALA A 248 -22.05 12.70 1.69
CA ALA A 248 -21.31 12.51 0.45
C ALA A 248 -19.85 12.96 0.58
N TYR A 249 -19.62 14.10 1.23
CA TYR A 249 -18.25 14.57 1.52
C TYR A 249 -17.48 13.59 2.40
N LEU A 250 -18.09 13.09 3.48
CA LEU A 250 -17.46 12.07 4.35
C LEU A 250 -17.16 10.78 3.58
N GLY A 251 -18.10 10.32 2.73
CA GLY A 251 -17.90 9.16 1.87
C GLY A 251 -16.73 9.35 0.90
N THR A 252 -16.58 10.54 0.33
CA THR A 252 -15.45 10.89 -0.56
C THR A 252 -14.12 10.86 0.19
N MET A 253 -14.06 11.40 1.42
CA MET A 253 -12.85 11.37 2.24
C MET A 253 -12.47 9.94 2.65
N MET A 254 -13.45 9.12 3.03
CA MET A 254 -13.21 7.72 3.35
C MET A 254 -12.70 6.93 2.14
N TYR A 255 -13.29 7.15 0.95
CA TYR A 255 -12.81 6.56 -0.29
C TYR A 255 -11.34 6.93 -0.54
N LEU A 256 -10.97 8.23 -0.45
CA LEU A 256 -9.61 8.69 -0.68
C LEU A 256 -8.60 7.96 0.22
N ILE A 257 -8.92 7.82 1.51
CA ILE A 257 -8.06 7.14 2.48
C ILE A 257 -7.96 5.64 2.17
N VAL A 258 -9.06 4.99 1.75
CA VAL A 258 -9.07 3.58 1.33
C VAL A 258 -8.20 3.37 0.09
N ASP A 259 -8.35 4.22 -0.93
CA ASP A 259 -7.61 4.14 -2.19
C ASP A 259 -6.09 4.26 -1.97
N MET A 260 -5.68 5.17 -1.07
CA MET A 260 -4.27 5.37 -0.71
C MET A 260 -3.72 4.39 0.34
N ASN A 261 -4.56 3.57 0.97
CA ASN A 261 -4.12 2.68 2.05
C ASN A 261 -3.24 1.51 1.57
N GLN A 262 -3.31 1.16 0.28
CA GLN A 262 -2.58 0.02 -0.31
C GLN A 262 -1.74 0.47 -1.51
N PRO A 263 -0.44 0.75 -1.33
CA PRO A 263 0.41 1.35 -2.38
C PRO A 263 0.52 0.55 -3.68
N PHE A 264 0.38 -0.78 -3.60
CA PHE A 264 0.51 -1.68 -4.77
C PHE A 264 -0.84 -2.05 -5.41
N ARG A 265 -1.98 -1.50 -4.93
CA ARG A 265 -3.34 -1.85 -5.37
C ARG A 265 -4.13 -0.65 -5.83
N GLY A 266 -5.19 -0.91 -6.62
CA GLY A 266 -6.05 0.15 -7.15
C GLY A 266 -5.46 0.85 -8.38
N ASP A 267 -6.18 1.85 -8.89
CA ASP A 267 -5.81 2.57 -10.12
C ASP A 267 -4.59 3.50 -9.92
N VAL A 268 -4.31 3.92 -8.67
CA VAL A 268 -3.16 4.76 -8.29
C VAL A 268 -1.97 3.92 -7.82
N SER A 269 -1.98 2.60 -8.13
CA SER A 269 -0.94 1.68 -7.69
C SER A 269 0.41 1.95 -8.34
N ILE A 270 1.48 1.65 -7.59
CA ILE A 270 2.85 1.72 -8.08
C ILE A 270 3.03 0.63 -9.15
N SER A 271 3.53 1.02 -10.33
CA SER A 271 3.78 0.11 -11.46
C SER A 271 5.15 -0.55 -11.40
N SER A 272 5.34 -1.64 -12.18
CA SER A 272 6.65 -2.30 -12.40
C SER A 272 7.54 -1.56 -13.39
N GLU A 273 7.12 -0.42 -13.91
CA GLU A 273 7.75 0.30 -15.03
C GLU A 273 9.26 0.53 -14.83
N VAL A 274 9.67 0.90 -13.61
CA VAL A 274 11.09 1.15 -13.30
C VAL A 274 11.93 -0.12 -13.50
N PHE A 275 11.40 -1.30 -13.12
CA PHE A 275 12.06 -2.58 -13.37
C PHE A 275 12.01 -2.97 -14.83
N GLU A 276 10.97 -2.63 -15.58
CA GLU A 276 10.86 -2.91 -17.02
C GLU A 276 11.89 -2.10 -17.83
N VAL A 277 12.07 -0.83 -17.48
CA VAL A 277 13.11 0.02 -18.07
C VAL A 277 14.50 -0.55 -17.79
N LEU A 278 14.75 -0.96 -16.55
CA LEU A 278 16.00 -1.59 -16.15
C LEU A 278 16.24 -2.90 -16.92
N TYR A 279 15.23 -3.77 -17.01
CA TYR A 279 15.34 -5.05 -17.72
C TYR A 279 15.64 -4.88 -19.22
N ARG A 280 15.03 -3.88 -19.87
CA ARG A 280 15.35 -3.54 -21.28
C ARG A 280 16.81 -3.17 -21.44
N ARG A 281 17.34 -2.27 -20.59
CA ARG A 281 18.74 -1.87 -20.59
C ARG A 281 19.67 -3.08 -20.41
N MET A 282 19.40 -3.94 -19.42
CA MET A 282 20.17 -5.18 -19.19
C MET A 282 20.12 -6.17 -20.37
N SER A 283 19.13 -6.09 -21.25
CA SER A 283 18.92 -7.01 -22.36
C SER A 283 19.55 -6.52 -23.67
N GLU A 284 19.88 -5.24 -23.77
CA GLU A 284 20.53 -4.61 -24.92
C GLU A 284 22.06 -4.74 -24.85
N GLU A 285 22.61 -5.02 -23.67
CA GLU A 285 24.04 -5.33 -23.42
C GLU A 285 24.30 -6.86 -23.48
#